data_f735fe9742707314174a2ff85d0438cf
#
_entry.id   f735fe9742707314174a2ff85d0438cf
#
_cell.length_a   1.000
_cell.length_b   1.000
_cell.length_c   1.000
_cell.angle_alpha   90.00
_cell.angle_beta   90.00
_cell.angle_gamma   90.00
#
_symmetry.space_group_name_H-M   'P 1'
#
loop_
_entity.id
_entity.type
_entity.pdbx_description
1 polymer ?
#
loop_
_entity_poly.entity_id
_entity_poly.type
_entity_poly.pdbx_seq_one_letter_code
_entity_poly.pdbx_strand_id
1 'polypeptide(L)'
;MSLTVPVGSDHQLARLLQIGIVLEEVVEARASKHVTDSAADLSDEVRAMLEEAAEESSEHRERLEALVDELDAETVAFEEIEALVEAQYEADEDFDGVLYDQLCNEETAYKFYDDLIDSIEASDVEFGIDRDRLLDTLAAIREEEAEGVEEVAKLMEDR
;
A
#
# COMPACT_ATOMS: atom_id res chain seq x y z
N MET A 1 7.39 2.11 -22.22
CA MET A 1 8.27 0.98 -21.89
C MET A 1 8.82 1.16 -20.49
N SER A 2 8.46 0.27 -19.61
CA SER A 2 8.96 0.30 -18.24
C SER A 2 10.34 -0.32 -18.19
N LEU A 3 11.34 0.43 -17.72
CA LEU A 3 12.66 -0.11 -17.48
C LEU A 3 12.69 -0.69 -16.06
N THR A 4 12.55 -2.00 -15.97
CA THR A 4 12.63 -2.71 -14.71
C THR A 4 14.09 -2.79 -14.27
N VAL A 5 14.40 -2.18 -13.13
CA VAL A 5 15.74 -2.24 -12.53
C VAL A 5 15.75 -3.37 -11.51
N PRO A 6 16.61 -4.39 -11.69
CA PRO A 6 16.67 -5.49 -10.72
C PRO A 6 17.04 -5.04 -9.32
N VAL A 7 16.40 -5.62 -8.31
CA VAL A 7 16.76 -5.37 -6.90
C VAL A 7 18.12 -6.03 -6.63
N GLY A 8 19.07 -5.25 -6.15
CA GLY A 8 20.47 -5.64 -6.06
C GLY A 8 20.98 -6.11 -4.69
N SER A 9 20.22 -5.96 -3.62
CA SER A 9 20.69 -6.33 -2.27
C SER A 9 19.53 -6.36 -1.27
N ASP A 10 19.78 -6.97 -0.10
CA ASP A 10 18.83 -6.95 1.01
C ASP A 10 18.53 -5.53 1.48
N HIS A 11 19.52 -4.64 1.49
CA HIS A 11 19.31 -3.24 1.86
C HIS A 11 18.36 -2.54 0.90
N GLN A 12 18.54 -2.77 -0.39
CA GLN A 12 17.67 -2.19 -1.40
C GLN A 12 16.25 -2.75 -1.29
N LEU A 13 16.16 -4.08 -1.10
CA LEU A 13 14.86 -4.73 -0.92
C LEU A 13 14.14 -4.18 0.32
N ALA A 14 14.84 -4.06 1.45
CA ALA A 14 14.26 -3.52 2.67
C ALA A 14 13.71 -2.10 2.46
N ARG A 15 14.45 -1.25 1.75
CA ARG A 15 14.00 0.11 1.46
C ARG A 15 12.76 0.13 0.58
N LEU A 16 12.69 -0.74 -0.41
CA LEU A 16 11.53 -0.84 -1.29
C LEU A 16 10.30 -1.35 -0.52
N LEU A 17 10.49 -2.34 0.35
CA LEU A 17 9.41 -2.82 1.22
C LEU A 17 8.94 -1.73 2.18
N GLN A 18 9.84 -0.90 2.69
CA GLN A 18 9.47 0.22 3.55
C GLN A 18 8.70 1.30 2.77
N ILE A 19 8.99 1.50 1.49
CA ILE A 19 8.17 2.38 0.65
C ILE A 19 6.74 1.84 0.59
N GLY A 20 6.59 0.52 0.46
CA GLY A 20 5.28 -0.12 0.53
C GLY A 20 4.57 0.14 1.85
N ILE A 21 5.30 0.06 2.96
CA ILE A 21 4.76 0.36 4.30
C ILE A 21 4.24 1.80 4.36
N VAL A 22 5.00 2.76 3.81
CA VAL A 22 4.57 4.16 3.74
C VAL A 22 3.29 4.31 2.92
N LEU A 23 3.23 3.65 1.75
CA LEU A 23 2.04 3.69 0.91
C LEU A 23 0.81 3.15 1.65
N GLU A 24 0.95 2.02 2.35
CA GLU A 24 -0.15 1.44 3.10
C GLU A 24 -0.59 2.36 4.24
N GLU A 25 0.35 3.00 4.91
CA GLU A 25 0.04 3.96 5.97
C GLU A 25 -0.74 5.16 5.43
N VAL A 26 -0.36 5.67 4.25
CA VAL A 26 -1.06 6.77 3.60
C VAL A 26 -2.50 6.36 3.24
N VAL A 27 -2.68 5.18 2.67
CA VAL A 27 -4.01 4.68 2.29
C VAL A 27 -4.88 4.51 3.52
N GLU A 28 -4.36 3.90 4.58
CA GLU A 28 -5.07 3.73 5.85
C GLU A 28 -5.50 5.07 6.44
N ALA A 29 -4.59 6.03 6.50
CA ALA A 29 -4.85 7.35 7.05
C ALA A 29 -5.91 8.10 6.24
N ARG A 30 -5.82 8.05 4.91
CA ARG A 30 -6.79 8.72 4.03
C ARG A 30 -8.18 8.11 4.13
N ALA A 31 -8.28 6.79 4.12
CA ALA A 31 -9.56 6.10 4.25
C ALA A 31 -10.21 6.42 5.61
N SER A 32 -9.43 6.37 6.68
CA SER A 32 -9.92 6.69 8.03
C SER A 32 -10.37 8.14 8.15
N LYS A 33 -9.66 9.06 7.51
CA LYS A 33 -10.02 10.47 7.52
C LYS A 33 -11.34 10.72 6.78
N HIS A 34 -11.53 10.08 5.63
CA HIS A 34 -12.80 10.18 4.89
C HIS A 34 -13.98 9.73 5.75
N VAL A 35 -13.81 8.64 6.49
CA VAL A 35 -14.86 8.15 7.40
C VAL A 35 -15.14 9.15 8.51
N THR A 36 -14.11 9.76 9.07
CA THR A 36 -14.25 10.71 10.18
C THR A 36 -14.82 12.05 9.73
N ASP A 37 -14.26 12.63 8.66
CA ASP A 37 -14.58 13.99 8.23
C ASP A 37 -15.84 14.08 7.38
N SER A 38 -16.18 13.02 6.64
CA SER A 38 -17.30 13.00 5.70
C SER A 38 -18.41 12.05 6.13
N ALA A 39 -18.42 11.63 7.38
CA ALA A 39 -19.34 10.60 7.89
C ALA A 39 -20.81 10.88 7.59
N ALA A 40 -21.24 12.14 7.63
CA ALA A 40 -22.63 12.53 7.41
C ALA A 40 -23.05 12.43 5.94
N ASP A 41 -22.08 12.50 5.02
CA ASP A 41 -22.32 12.54 3.58
C ASP A 41 -22.07 11.20 2.88
N LEU A 42 -21.54 10.21 3.61
CA LEU A 42 -21.22 8.90 3.05
C LEU A 42 -22.40 7.94 3.20
N SER A 43 -22.65 7.18 2.12
CA SER A 43 -23.58 6.07 2.20
C SER A 43 -22.98 4.96 3.07
N ASP A 44 -23.82 4.08 3.59
CA ASP A 44 -23.36 2.96 4.42
C ASP A 44 -22.39 2.04 3.63
N GLU A 45 -22.65 1.85 2.34
CA GLU A 45 -21.78 1.05 1.47
C GLU A 45 -20.40 1.66 1.30
N VAL A 46 -20.33 2.97 1.07
CA VAL A 46 -19.06 3.67 0.91
C VAL A 46 -18.28 3.66 2.23
N ARG A 47 -18.97 3.91 3.34
CA ARG A 47 -18.34 3.85 4.67
C ARG A 47 -17.76 2.48 4.95
N ALA A 48 -18.54 1.42 4.71
CA ALA A 48 -18.09 0.04 4.92
C ALA A 48 -16.87 -0.28 4.06
N MET A 49 -16.87 0.16 2.80
CA MET A 49 -15.75 -0.04 1.89
C MET A 49 -14.48 0.65 2.40
N LEU A 50 -14.60 1.90 2.88
CA LEU A 50 -13.45 2.64 3.41
C LEU A 50 -12.90 2.03 4.69
N GLU A 51 -13.77 1.57 5.59
CA GLU A 51 -13.34 0.91 6.82
C GLU A 51 -12.62 -0.40 6.52
N GLU A 52 -13.14 -1.18 5.57
CA GLU A 52 -12.51 -2.41 5.12
C GLU A 52 -11.17 -2.13 4.45
N ALA A 53 -11.09 -1.09 3.61
CA ALA A 53 -9.85 -0.69 2.97
C ALA A 53 -8.77 -0.29 3.97
N ALA A 54 -9.15 0.44 5.02
CA ALA A 54 -8.22 0.83 6.08
C ALA A 54 -7.69 -0.39 6.84
N GLU A 55 -8.56 -1.34 7.14
CA GLU A 55 -8.18 -2.58 7.82
C GLU A 55 -7.25 -3.42 6.93
N GLU A 56 -7.57 -3.53 5.65
CA GLU A 56 -6.75 -4.27 4.68
C GLU A 56 -5.36 -3.65 4.55
N SER A 57 -5.26 -2.33 4.47
CA SER A 57 -3.97 -1.64 4.43
C SER A 57 -3.13 -1.90 5.68
N SER A 58 -3.77 -1.96 6.84
CA SER A 58 -3.10 -2.30 8.10
C SER A 58 -2.54 -3.73 8.04
N GLU A 59 -3.29 -4.68 7.50
CA GLU A 59 -2.83 -6.06 7.32
C GLU A 59 -1.68 -6.16 6.33
N HIS A 60 -1.74 -5.42 5.21
CA HIS A 60 -0.66 -5.36 4.23
C HIS A 60 0.62 -4.83 4.87
N ARG A 61 0.50 -3.77 5.66
CA ARG A 61 1.63 -3.19 6.38
C ARG A 61 2.28 -4.22 7.30
N GLU A 62 1.48 -4.98 8.05
CA GLU A 62 2.00 -6.01 8.95
C GLU A 62 2.76 -7.10 8.18
N ARG A 63 2.24 -7.51 7.02
CA ARG A 63 2.91 -8.51 6.17
C ARG A 63 4.25 -7.97 5.65
N LEU A 64 4.29 -6.71 5.23
CA LEU A 64 5.52 -6.06 4.76
C LEU A 64 6.55 -5.93 5.88
N GLU A 65 6.12 -5.55 7.07
CA GLU A 65 7.00 -5.44 8.23
C GLU A 65 7.62 -6.79 8.58
N ALA A 66 6.85 -7.87 8.50
CA ALA A 66 7.35 -9.21 8.76
C ALA A 66 8.44 -9.60 7.76
N LEU A 67 8.29 -9.19 6.49
CA LEU A 67 9.32 -9.43 5.48
C LEU A 67 10.58 -8.62 5.77
N VAL A 68 10.43 -7.36 6.13
CA VAL A 68 11.56 -6.48 6.46
C VAL A 68 12.35 -7.03 7.66
N ASP A 69 11.66 -7.55 8.66
CA ASP A 69 12.29 -8.09 9.87
C ASP A 69 13.18 -9.31 9.59
N GLU A 70 12.95 -10.01 8.49
CA GLU A 70 13.77 -11.15 8.09
C GLU A 70 15.05 -10.73 7.36
N LEU A 71 15.14 -9.48 6.93
CA LEU A 71 16.31 -8.98 6.21
C LEU A 71 17.32 -8.38 7.18
N ASP A 72 18.61 -8.63 6.90
CA ASP A 72 19.71 -8.05 7.66
C ASP A 72 20.06 -6.69 7.04
N ALA A 73 19.27 -5.68 7.36
CA ALA A 73 19.42 -4.35 6.78
C ALA A 73 19.01 -3.27 7.78
N GLU A 74 19.59 -2.08 7.62
CA GLU A 74 19.18 -0.92 8.41
C GLU A 74 17.84 -0.42 7.88
N THR A 75 16.92 -0.17 8.79
CA THR A 75 15.57 0.26 8.47
C THR A 75 15.17 1.46 9.33
N VAL A 76 14.14 2.18 8.86
CA VAL A 76 13.53 3.28 9.64
C VAL A 76 12.46 2.66 10.53
N ALA A 77 12.41 3.08 11.80
CA ALA A 77 11.39 2.58 12.72
C ALA A 77 10.00 2.95 12.25
N PHE A 78 9.04 2.04 12.43
CA PHE A 78 7.67 2.25 11.99
C PHE A 78 7.07 3.53 12.58
N GLU A 79 7.34 3.83 13.85
CA GLU A 79 6.85 5.02 14.53
C GLU A 79 7.32 6.31 13.86
N GLU A 80 8.51 6.30 13.27
CA GLU A 80 9.03 7.44 12.51
C GLU A 80 8.31 7.59 11.17
N ILE A 81 8.00 6.47 10.52
CA ILE A 81 7.23 6.46 9.27
C ILE A 81 5.83 7.01 9.53
N GLU A 82 5.17 6.52 10.57
CA GLU A 82 3.83 6.95 10.96
C GLU A 82 3.78 8.45 11.24
N ALA A 83 4.76 8.96 12.00
CA ALA A 83 4.83 10.38 12.33
C ALA A 83 5.02 11.25 11.07
N LEU A 84 5.83 10.79 10.11
CA LEU A 84 6.06 11.51 8.85
C LEU A 84 4.79 11.54 7.99
N VAL A 85 4.08 10.43 7.92
CA VAL A 85 2.82 10.34 7.17
C VAL A 85 1.76 11.24 7.79
N GLU A 86 1.60 11.20 9.10
CA GLU A 86 0.62 12.03 9.80
C GLU A 86 0.91 13.52 9.60
N ALA A 87 2.17 13.93 9.71
CA ALA A 87 2.56 15.33 9.51
C ALA A 87 2.28 15.80 8.08
N GLN A 88 2.59 14.98 7.08
CA GLN A 88 2.33 15.27 5.68
C GLN A 88 0.83 15.36 5.41
N TYR A 89 0.07 14.48 6.05
CA TYR A 89 -1.35 14.34 5.82
C TYR A 89 -2.15 15.52 6.35
N GLU A 90 -1.79 16.06 7.51
CA GLU A 90 -2.45 17.23 8.09
C GLU A 90 -2.34 18.47 7.21
N ALA A 91 -1.33 18.52 6.34
CA ALA A 91 -1.09 19.66 5.46
C ALA A 91 -1.90 19.62 4.17
N ASP A 92 -2.45 18.45 3.82
CA ASP A 92 -3.15 18.25 2.54
C ASP A 92 -4.65 18.07 2.80
N GLU A 93 -5.43 19.12 2.54
CA GLU A 93 -6.87 19.14 2.79
C GLU A 93 -7.73 19.04 1.52
N ASP A 94 -7.09 18.96 0.34
CA ASP A 94 -7.78 19.05 -0.93
C ASP A 94 -7.97 17.69 -1.59
N PHE A 95 -9.19 17.16 -1.54
CA PHE A 95 -9.53 15.89 -2.17
C PHE A 95 -10.52 16.09 -3.32
N ASP A 96 -10.26 15.44 -4.44
CA ASP A 96 -11.13 15.46 -5.61
C ASP A 96 -12.41 14.63 -5.45
N GLY A 97 -12.68 14.16 -4.25
CA GLY A 97 -13.80 13.31 -3.91
C GLY A 97 -13.34 12.02 -3.29
N VAL A 98 -14.15 11.48 -2.40
CA VAL A 98 -13.80 10.30 -1.59
C VAL A 98 -13.51 9.07 -2.45
N LEU A 99 -14.41 8.74 -3.38
CA LEU A 99 -14.24 7.55 -4.22
C LEU A 99 -13.08 7.71 -5.18
N TYR A 100 -12.90 8.91 -5.77
CA TYR A 100 -11.79 9.16 -6.67
C TYR A 100 -10.45 9.04 -5.93
N ASP A 101 -10.36 9.62 -4.74
CA ASP A 101 -9.15 9.51 -3.92
C ASP A 101 -8.83 8.06 -3.59
N GLN A 102 -9.85 7.30 -3.18
CA GLN A 102 -9.66 5.89 -2.85
C GLN A 102 -9.23 5.07 -4.08
N LEU A 103 -9.84 5.35 -5.23
CA LEU A 103 -9.46 4.68 -6.49
C LEU A 103 -7.99 4.93 -6.81
N CYS A 104 -7.54 6.17 -6.71
CA CYS A 104 -6.14 6.53 -6.97
C CYS A 104 -5.19 5.83 -6.00
N ASN A 105 -5.57 5.72 -4.73
CA ASN A 105 -4.77 5.03 -3.73
C ASN A 105 -4.61 3.55 -4.06
N GLU A 106 -5.71 2.88 -4.41
CA GLU A 106 -5.68 1.46 -4.76
C GLU A 106 -4.87 1.19 -6.04
N GLU A 107 -5.04 2.03 -7.06
CA GLU A 107 -4.29 1.89 -8.31
C GLU A 107 -2.80 2.14 -8.11
N THR A 108 -2.44 3.13 -7.30
CA THR A 108 -1.05 3.46 -6.99
C THR A 108 -0.39 2.29 -6.27
N ALA A 109 -1.07 1.71 -5.29
CA ALA A 109 -0.58 0.57 -4.55
C ALA A 109 -0.41 -0.65 -5.47
N TYR A 110 -1.42 -0.94 -6.29
CA TYR A 110 -1.35 -2.04 -7.26
C TYR A 110 -0.10 -1.92 -8.14
N LYS A 111 0.09 -0.74 -8.72
CA LYS A 111 1.23 -0.51 -9.61
C LYS A 111 2.56 -0.66 -8.90
N PHE A 112 2.64 -0.18 -7.67
CA PHE A 112 3.85 -0.32 -6.87
C PHE A 112 4.24 -1.79 -6.67
N TYR A 113 3.28 -2.63 -6.25
CA TYR A 113 3.56 -4.05 -6.04
C TYR A 113 3.87 -4.78 -7.33
N ASP A 114 3.19 -4.43 -8.41
CA ASP A 114 3.44 -5.02 -9.72
C ASP A 114 4.88 -4.73 -10.19
N ASP A 115 5.31 -3.48 -10.09
CA ASP A 115 6.67 -3.05 -10.45
C ASP A 115 7.72 -3.69 -9.52
N LEU A 116 7.42 -3.79 -8.23
CA LEU A 116 8.33 -4.40 -7.26
C LEU A 116 8.53 -5.90 -7.55
N ILE A 117 7.46 -6.61 -7.84
CA ILE A 117 7.52 -8.03 -8.20
C ILE A 117 8.39 -8.22 -9.44
N ASP A 118 8.19 -7.40 -10.48
CA ASP A 118 8.99 -7.46 -11.70
C ASP A 118 10.47 -7.23 -11.41
N SER A 119 10.79 -6.28 -10.53
CA SER A 119 12.17 -5.96 -10.16
C SER A 119 12.84 -7.10 -9.38
N ILE A 120 12.09 -7.81 -8.56
CA ILE A 120 12.58 -8.97 -7.83
C ILE A 120 12.79 -10.15 -8.79
N GLU A 121 11.83 -10.41 -9.68
CA GLU A 121 11.93 -11.48 -10.66
C GLU A 121 13.10 -11.27 -11.61
N ALA A 122 13.44 -10.03 -11.94
CA ALA A 122 14.58 -9.70 -12.80
C ALA A 122 15.93 -9.84 -12.08
N SER A 123 15.92 -10.02 -10.76
CA SER A 123 17.13 -10.09 -9.94
C SER A 123 17.63 -11.53 -9.81
N ASP A 124 18.95 -11.71 -9.86
CA ASP A 124 19.62 -13.00 -9.62
C ASP A 124 20.20 -13.09 -8.20
N VAL A 125 19.98 -12.06 -7.38
CA VAL A 125 20.53 -11.99 -6.03
C VAL A 125 19.75 -12.92 -5.09
N GLU A 126 20.46 -13.59 -4.20
CA GLU A 126 19.83 -14.32 -3.10
C GLU A 126 19.57 -13.35 -1.97
N PHE A 127 18.30 -13.26 -1.55
CA PHE A 127 17.90 -12.41 -0.42
C PHE A 127 17.86 -13.22 0.87
N GLY A 128 17.87 -12.52 2.00
CA GLY A 128 17.72 -13.13 3.32
C GLY A 128 16.32 -13.69 3.59
N ILE A 129 15.44 -13.62 2.61
CA ILE A 129 14.09 -14.18 2.66
C ILE A 129 13.97 -15.22 1.54
N ASP A 130 13.23 -16.29 1.78
CA ASP A 130 12.87 -17.24 0.73
C ASP A 130 12.15 -16.49 -0.40
N ARG A 131 12.69 -16.62 -1.60
CA ARG A 131 12.22 -15.90 -2.78
C ARG A 131 10.76 -16.21 -3.12
N ASP A 132 10.37 -17.47 -3.08
CA ASP A 132 9.00 -17.86 -3.38
C ASP A 132 8.02 -17.28 -2.38
N ARG A 133 8.37 -17.31 -1.10
CA ARG A 133 7.54 -16.71 -0.05
C ARG A 133 7.43 -15.20 -0.23
N LEU A 134 8.52 -14.53 -0.55
CA LEU A 134 8.54 -13.09 -0.81
C LEU A 134 7.60 -12.75 -1.96
N LEU A 135 7.75 -13.43 -3.09
CA LEU A 135 6.93 -13.19 -4.28
C LEU A 135 5.47 -13.55 -4.06
N ASP A 136 5.18 -14.65 -3.37
CA ASP A 136 3.81 -15.05 -3.06
C ASP A 136 3.11 -14.03 -2.17
N THR A 137 3.82 -13.50 -1.17
CA THR A 137 3.27 -12.48 -0.27
C THR A 137 2.94 -11.21 -1.04
N LEU A 138 3.86 -10.73 -1.87
CA LEU A 138 3.66 -9.51 -2.65
C LEU A 138 2.56 -9.69 -3.70
N ALA A 139 2.50 -10.86 -4.33
CA ALA A 139 1.46 -11.17 -5.32
C ALA A 139 0.07 -11.20 -4.67
N ALA A 140 -0.04 -11.75 -3.45
CA ALA A 140 -1.30 -11.76 -2.71
C ALA A 140 -1.77 -10.34 -2.39
N ILE A 141 -0.86 -9.47 -1.94
CA ILE A 141 -1.17 -8.06 -1.68
C ILE A 141 -1.61 -7.37 -2.97
N ARG A 142 -0.88 -7.56 -4.06
CA ARG A 142 -1.21 -6.98 -5.36
C ARG A 142 -2.62 -7.37 -5.81
N GLU A 143 -2.98 -8.65 -5.64
CA GLU A 143 -4.31 -9.14 -6.01
C GLU A 143 -5.41 -8.49 -5.18
N GLU A 144 -5.18 -8.32 -3.89
CA GLU A 144 -6.13 -7.64 -3.00
C GLU A 144 -6.30 -6.18 -3.40
N GLU A 145 -5.22 -5.49 -3.85
CA GLU A 145 -5.31 -4.13 -4.36
C GLU A 145 -6.12 -4.07 -5.66
N ALA A 146 -5.96 -5.05 -6.54
CA ALA A 146 -6.74 -5.14 -7.78
C ALA A 146 -8.23 -5.29 -7.49
N GLU A 147 -8.58 -6.11 -6.50
CA GLU A 147 -9.97 -6.27 -6.05
C GLU A 147 -10.51 -4.96 -5.48
N GLY A 148 -9.69 -4.22 -4.76
CA GLY A 148 -10.04 -2.90 -4.24
C GLY A 148 -10.36 -1.91 -5.35
N VAL A 149 -9.56 -1.88 -6.42
CA VAL A 149 -9.83 -1.04 -7.60
C VAL A 149 -11.20 -1.37 -8.19
N GLU A 150 -11.49 -2.65 -8.38
CA GLU A 150 -12.78 -3.08 -8.95
C GLU A 150 -13.95 -2.69 -8.05
N GLU A 151 -13.81 -2.85 -6.75
CA GLU A 151 -14.85 -2.50 -5.78
C GLU A 151 -15.16 -1.01 -5.80
N VAL A 152 -14.14 -0.16 -5.78
CA VAL A 152 -14.31 1.30 -5.84
C VAL A 152 -14.94 1.72 -7.16
N ALA A 153 -14.45 1.18 -8.28
CA ALA A 153 -14.97 1.50 -9.61
C ALA A 153 -16.46 1.14 -9.71
N LYS A 154 -16.85 0.01 -9.13
CA LYS A 154 -18.25 -0.42 -9.11
C LYS A 154 -19.11 0.56 -8.32
N LEU A 155 -18.65 1.01 -7.16
CA LEU A 155 -19.38 2.00 -6.36
C LEU A 155 -19.52 3.33 -7.10
N MET A 156 -18.53 3.71 -7.90
CA MET A 156 -18.59 4.92 -8.73
C MET A 156 -19.65 4.80 -9.83
N GLU A 157 -19.80 3.63 -10.41
CA GLU A 157 -20.81 3.38 -11.45
C GLU A 157 -22.24 3.40 -10.91
N ASP A 158 -22.42 3.00 -9.66
CA ASP A 158 -23.74 2.89 -9.03
C ASP A 158 -24.30 4.24 -8.53
N ARG A 159 -23.60 5.34 -8.79
CA ARG A 159 -24.01 6.69 -8.37
C ARG A 159 -24.86 7.40 -9.40
#